data_88fed96b03c44f474257113aa44fc173
#
_entry.id   88fed96b03c44f474257113aa44fc173
#
_cell.length_a   1.000
_cell.length_b   1.000
_cell.length_c   1.000
_cell.angle_alpha   90.00
_cell.angle_beta   90.00
_cell.angle_gamma   90.00
#
_symmetry.space_group_name_H-M   'P 1'
#
loop_
_entity.id
_entity.type
_entity.pdbx_description
1 polymer ?
#
loop_
_entity_poly.entity_id
_entity_poly.type
_entity_poly.pdbx_seq_one_letter_code
_entity_poly.pdbx_strand_id
1 'polypeptide(L)' 'MKPLREGLLELRIDYGPGYRLYCIRKGQMIIVLLSGGDKSSQSADIEKAIALAKEWRD' A
#
# COMPACT_ATOMS: atom_id res chain seq x y z
N MET A 1 -10.78 -0.47 -3.03
CA MET A 1 -9.33 -0.60 -3.13
C MET A 1 -8.89 -0.69 -4.57
N LYS A 2 -7.79 -0.05 -4.88
CA LYS A 2 -7.27 -0.03 -6.24
C LYS A 2 -6.09 -1.00 -6.34
N PRO A 3 -6.12 -1.97 -7.24
CA PRO A 3 -4.96 -2.84 -7.42
C PRO A 3 -3.81 -2.09 -8.09
N LEU A 4 -2.64 -2.30 -7.55
CA LEU A 4 -1.40 -1.81 -8.14
C LEU A 4 -0.64 -3.02 -8.69
N ARG A 5 0.66 -2.88 -8.86
CA ARG A 5 1.44 -4.00 -9.39
C ARG A 5 1.87 -4.95 -8.28
N GLU A 6 2.19 -6.18 -8.65
CA GLU A 6 2.73 -7.23 -7.78
C GLU A 6 1.86 -7.54 -6.57
N GLY A 7 0.54 -7.50 -6.76
CA GLY A 7 -0.40 -7.83 -5.69
C GLY A 7 -0.61 -6.76 -4.66
N LEU A 8 0.03 -5.61 -4.82
CA LEU A 8 -0.15 -4.49 -3.91
C LEU A 8 -1.49 -3.82 -4.15
N LEU A 9 -2.14 -3.39 -3.08
CA LEU A 9 -3.41 -2.68 -3.13
C LEU A 9 -3.25 -1.29 -2.53
N GLU A 10 -3.98 -0.34 -3.09
CA GLU A 10 -4.02 1.03 -2.57
C GLU A 10 -5.39 1.32 -2.02
N LEU A 11 -5.44 1.79 -0.77
CA LEU A 11 -6.65 2.29 -0.16
C LEU A 11 -6.45 3.78 0.07
N ARG A 12 -7.35 4.58 -0.51
CA ARG A 12 -7.25 6.03 -0.37
C ARG A 12 -8.22 6.52 0.70
N ILE A 13 -7.71 7.35 1.60
CA ILE A 13 -8.51 7.94 2.67
C ILE A 13 -8.53 9.45 2.46
N ASP A 14 -9.72 9.98 2.17
CA ASP A 14 -9.92 11.42 1.94
C ASP A 14 -10.26 12.11 3.26
N TYR A 15 -9.24 12.25 4.10
CA TYR A 15 -9.40 12.92 5.38
C TYR A 15 -8.16 13.78 5.62
N GLY A 16 -8.38 15.05 5.99
CA GLY A 16 -7.29 15.99 6.15
C GLY A 16 -6.53 16.18 4.85
N PRO A 17 -5.22 16.02 4.86
CA PRO A 17 -4.42 16.16 3.64
C PRO A 17 -4.57 14.99 2.66
N GLY A 18 -5.30 13.95 3.07
CA GLY A 18 -5.43 12.74 2.27
C GLY A 18 -4.30 11.76 2.53
N TYR A 19 -4.65 10.47 2.59
CA TYR A 19 -3.68 9.42 2.86
C TYR A 19 -3.86 8.29 1.87
N ARG A 20 -2.75 7.60 1.56
CA ARG A 20 -2.76 6.37 0.78
C ARG A 20 -2.18 5.26 1.63
N LEU A 21 -2.94 4.18 1.77
CA LEU A 21 -2.48 3.00 2.49
C LEU A 21 -2.12 1.94 1.47
N TYR A 22 -0.94 1.39 1.58
CA TYR A 22 -0.48 0.33 0.70
C TYR A 22 -0.58 -0.99 1.44
N CYS A 23 -1.36 -1.91 0.88
CA CYS A 23 -1.75 -3.13 1.57
C CYS A 23 -1.60 -4.34 0.67
N ILE A 24 -1.64 -5.50 1.30
CA ILE A 24 -1.79 -6.76 0.57
C ILE A 24 -2.93 -7.54 1.22
N ARG A 25 -3.51 -8.45 0.45
CA ARG A 25 -4.52 -9.37 0.97
C ARG A 25 -3.84 -10.70 1.24
N LYS A 26 -4.06 -11.24 2.44
CA LYS A 26 -3.59 -12.56 2.79
C LYS A 26 -4.77 -13.32 3.37
N GLY A 27 -5.36 -14.22 2.55
CA GLY A 27 -6.59 -14.88 2.93
C GLY A 27 -7.71 -13.88 3.05
N GLN A 28 -8.33 -13.80 4.22
CA GLN A 28 -9.39 -12.83 4.49
C GLN A 28 -8.87 -11.58 5.19
N MET A 29 -7.56 -11.49 5.38
CA MET A 29 -6.97 -10.35 6.07
C MET A 29 -6.39 -9.34 5.08
N ILE A 30 -6.45 -8.09 5.48
CA ILE A 30 -5.78 -7.01 4.76
C ILE A 30 -4.64 -6.53 5.66
N ILE A 31 -3.44 -6.60 5.13
CA ILE A 31 -2.26 -6.18 5.88
C ILE A 31 -1.79 -4.84 5.33
N VAL A 32 -1.82 -3.82 6.19
CA VAL A 32 -1.34 -2.49 5.81
C VAL A 32 0.16 -2.46 6.02
N LEU A 33 0.89 -2.20 4.95
CA LEU A 33 2.34 -2.23 4.96
C LEU A 33 2.95 -0.85 5.16
N LEU A 34 2.32 0.16 4.56
CA LEU A 34 2.90 1.50 4.52
C LEU A 34 1.79 2.52 4.34
N SER A 35 1.94 3.66 4.98
CA SER A 35 1.05 4.79 4.81
C SER A 35 1.83 5.92 4.16
N GLY A 36 1.32 6.44 3.05
CA GLY A 36 1.91 7.58 2.37
C GLY A 36 0.86 8.64 2.12
N GLY A 37 1.26 9.91 2.11
CA GLY A 37 0.33 11.01 1.89
C GLY A 37 0.74 11.92 0.77
N ASP A 38 2.00 11.91 0.40
CA ASP A 38 2.54 12.84 -0.59
C ASP A 38 2.60 12.18 -1.96
N LYS A 39 1.94 12.82 -2.92
CA LYS A 39 1.91 12.31 -4.28
C LYS A 39 3.30 12.29 -4.91
N SER A 40 4.16 13.22 -4.53
CA SER A 40 5.51 13.29 -5.09
C SER A 40 6.38 12.12 -4.68
N SER A 41 6.07 11.47 -3.56
CA SER A 41 6.83 10.31 -3.09
C SER A 41 6.14 8.98 -3.40
N GLN A 42 5.05 9.01 -4.16
CA GLN A 42 4.24 7.81 -4.37
C GLN A 42 5.00 6.67 -5.02
N SER A 43 5.84 6.96 -6.01
CA SER A 43 6.64 5.93 -6.66
C SER A 43 7.56 5.22 -5.68
N ALA A 44 8.25 5.99 -4.85
CA ALA A 44 9.16 5.44 -3.85
C ALA A 44 8.39 4.65 -2.79
N ASP A 45 7.21 5.14 -2.41
CA ASP A 45 6.37 4.46 -1.43
C ASP A 45 5.90 3.12 -1.95
N ILE A 46 5.52 3.05 -3.22
CA ILE A 46 5.09 1.79 -3.84
C ILE A 46 6.24 0.78 -3.85
N GLU A 47 7.44 1.22 -4.22
CA GLU A 47 8.61 0.33 -4.22
C GLU A 47 8.90 -0.19 -2.81
N LYS A 48 8.82 0.68 -1.81
CA LYS A 48 9.06 0.29 -0.43
C LYS A 48 7.99 -0.70 0.04
N ALA A 49 6.73 -0.45 -0.30
CA ALA A 49 5.64 -1.35 0.07
C ALA A 49 5.79 -2.72 -0.57
N ILE A 50 6.22 -2.77 -1.82
CA ILE A 50 6.46 -4.03 -2.52
C ILE A 50 7.55 -4.82 -1.81
N ALA A 51 8.62 -4.15 -1.39
CA ALA A 51 9.69 -4.80 -0.67
C ALA A 51 9.20 -5.36 0.67
N LEU A 52 8.38 -4.58 1.38
CA LEU A 52 7.81 -5.03 2.65
C LEU A 52 6.86 -6.21 2.47
N ALA A 53 6.12 -6.22 1.36
CA ALA A 53 5.16 -7.29 1.08
C ALA A 53 5.84 -8.64 0.98
N LYS A 54 7.08 -8.68 0.55
CA LYS A 54 7.81 -9.94 0.40
C LYS A 54 8.00 -10.66 1.73
N GLU A 55 8.00 -9.93 2.84
CA GLU A 55 8.14 -10.52 4.16
C GLU A 55 6.87 -11.23 4.61
N TRP A 56 5.74 -10.95 3.96
CA TRP A 56 4.44 -11.50 4.31
C TRP A 56 3.98 -12.60 3.36
N ARG A 57 4.75 -12.88 2.33
CA ARG A 57 4.42 -13.92 1.36
C ARG A 57 5.13 -15.22 1.70
N ASP A 58 4.42 -16.30 1.45
CA ASP A 58 4.99 -17.64 1.65
C ASP A 58 5.92 -18.03 0.49
#